data_66a4327ca4fc174ea77f1f12df00fe8d
#
_entry.id   66a4327ca4fc174ea77f1f12df00fe8d
#
_cell.length_a   1.000
_cell.length_b   1.000
_cell.length_c   1.000
_cell.angle_alpha   90.00
_cell.angle_beta   90.00
_cell.angle_gamma   90.00
#
_symmetry.space_group_name_H-M   'P 1'
#
loop_
_entity.id
_entity.type
_entity.pdbx_description
1 polymer ?
#
loop_
_entity_poly.entity_id
_entity_poly.type
_entity_poly.pdbx_seq_one_letter_code
_entity_poly.pdbx_strand_id
1 'polypeptide(L)'
;KSRLEHQDLITNNKGFWSNILDRKNIEINPLLETYGKYIEKIDQALDKELALYSESEFIEPLKYSLKGGKRIRPIILNLAAESIGKIDENVLSASCAVEFLHMESIIHDDIIDNETMRRQKDPFHVKYGYNTSVLTGDFVLGLILAISSRLDNARITKDLATTAMLMSEGEMIEARLEASGDITFDDYLKVIEYKTATA
;
A
#
# COMPACT_ATOMS: atom_id res chain seq x y z
N LYS A 1 20.66 -27.51 24.43
CA LYS A 1 19.88 -26.51 25.20
C LYS A 1 19.66 -25.20 24.42
N SER A 2 20.46 -24.85 23.37
CA SER A 2 20.42 -23.57 22.69
C SER A 2 19.46 -23.47 21.47
N ARG A 3 18.91 -24.60 20.99
CA ARG A 3 18.08 -24.61 19.76
C ARG A 3 16.58 -24.48 20.02
N LEU A 4 16.13 -24.80 21.23
CA LEU A 4 14.72 -24.66 21.63
C LEU A 4 14.39 -23.23 22.10
N GLU A 5 15.36 -22.54 22.71
CA GLU A 5 15.19 -21.14 23.12
C GLU A 5 15.09 -20.16 21.93
N HIS A 6 15.68 -20.50 20.78
CA HIS A 6 15.59 -19.66 19.56
C HIS A 6 14.23 -19.78 18.85
N GLN A 7 13.61 -20.97 18.89
CA GLN A 7 12.26 -21.16 18.30
C GLN A 7 11.16 -20.44 19.10
N ASP A 8 11.31 -20.36 20.42
CA ASP A 8 10.35 -19.67 21.28
C ASP A 8 10.45 -18.13 21.15
N LEU A 9 11.61 -17.58 20.80
CA LEU A 9 11.79 -16.15 20.54
C LEU A 9 11.19 -15.73 19.19
N ILE A 10 11.25 -16.57 18.16
CA ILE A 10 10.66 -16.31 16.84
C ILE A 10 9.13 -16.42 16.90
N THR A 11 8.59 -17.38 17.68
CA THR A 11 7.15 -17.50 17.90
C THR A 11 6.59 -16.36 18.76
N ASN A 12 7.37 -15.84 19.70
CA ASN A 12 6.96 -14.67 20.51
C ASN A 12 7.00 -13.36 19.74
N ASN A 13 7.90 -13.20 18.75
CA ASN A 13 7.92 -11.99 17.91
C ASN A 13 6.73 -11.91 16.94
N LYS A 14 6.29 -13.04 16.36
CA LYS A 14 5.02 -13.06 15.60
C LYS A 14 3.82 -12.64 16.46
N GLY A 15 3.81 -13.03 17.74
CA GLY A 15 2.80 -12.60 18.72
C GLY A 15 2.88 -11.12 19.10
N PHE A 16 4.07 -10.51 19.11
CA PHE A 16 4.25 -9.11 19.43
C PHE A 16 3.68 -8.20 18.31
N TRP A 17 3.98 -8.52 17.07
CA TRP A 17 3.45 -7.77 15.91
C TRP A 17 1.95 -7.98 15.72
N SER A 18 1.45 -9.20 15.88
CA SER A 18 0.00 -9.46 15.82
C SER A 18 -0.76 -8.75 16.93
N ASN A 19 -0.20 -8.61 18.15
CA ASN A 19 -0.84 -7.90 19.25
C ASN A 19 -0.83 -6.38 19.10
N ILE A 20 0.13 -5.79 18.38
CA ILE A 20 0.11 -4.36 18.02
C ILE A 20 -0.91 -4.10 16.91
N LEU A 21 -1.05 -5.04 15.97
CA LEU A 21 -2.00 -4.95 14.84
C LEU A 21 -3.41 -5.43 15.21
N ASP A 22 -3.55 -6.26 16.25
CA ASP A 22 -4.82 -6.82 16.74
C ASP A 22 -5.56 -5.88 17.72
N ARG A 23 -5.39 -4.57 17.57
CA ARG A 23 -6.39 -3.63 18.11
C ARG A 23 -7.67 -3.80 17.30
N LYS A 24 -8.35 -4.90 17.56
CA LYS A 24 -9.72 -5.15 17.16
C LYS A 24 -10.57 -3.94 17.55
N ASN A 25 -11.30 -3.43 16.58
CA ASN A 25 -12.36 -2.43 16.71
C ASN A 25 -11.88 -1.01 17.03
N ILE A 26 -11.04 -0.41 16.19
CA ILE A 26 -11.30 1.00 15.88
C ILE A 26 -12.54 0.94 14.98
N GLU A 27 -13.66 1.31 15.54
CA GLU A 27 -14.90 1.47 14.78
C GLU A 27 -14.60 2.32 13.56
N ILE A 28 -14.68 1.73 12.38
CA ILE A 28 -14.41 2.38 11.07
C ILE A 28 -15.46 3.49 10.84
N ASN A 29 -16.54 3.48 11.60
CA ASN A 29 -17.68 4.37 11.50
C ASN A 29 -17.32 5.87 11.62
N PRO A 30 -16.51 6.35 12.56
CA PRO A 30 -16.17 7.77 12.66
C PRO A 30 -15.36 8.30 11.47
N LEU A 31 -14.49 7.47 10.89
CA LEU A 31 -13.71 7.83 9.69
C LEU A 31 -14.61 7.96 8.47
N LEU A 32 -15.55 7.02 8.28
CA LEU A 32 -16.51 7.06 7.17
C LEU A 32 -17.48 8.23 7.31
N GLU A 33 -17.96 8.52 8.50
CA GLU A 33 -18.85 9.68 8.74
C GLU A 33 -18.12 11.00 8.47
N THR A 34 -16.87 11.13 8.91
CA THR A 34 -16.11 12.39 8.77
C THR A 34 -15.55 12.56 7.35
N TYR A 35 -15.05 11.47 6.74
CA TYR A 35 -14.28 11.53 5.48
C TYR A 35 -14.98 10.87 4.29
N GLY A 36 -16.22 10.44 4.42
CA GLY A 36 -16.98 9.76 3.37
C GLY A 36 -16.99 10.50 2.03
N LYS A 37 -17.13 11.82 2.06
CA LYS A 37 -17.07 12.68 0.87
C LYS A 37 -15.76 12.61 0.08
N TYR A 38 -14.63 12.41 0.80
CA TYR A 38 -13.32 12.25 0.15
C TYR A 38 -13.18 10.85 -0.43
N ILE A 39 -13.61 9.83 0.32
CA ILE A 39 -13.59 8.44 -0.15
C ILE A 39 -14.38 8.30 -1.43
N GLU A 40 -15.61 8.84 -1.48
CA GLU A 40 -16.45 8.80 -2.68
C GLU A 40 -15.78 9.45 -3.88
N LYS A 41 -15.19 10.64 -3.72
CA LYS A 41 -14.46 11.32 -4.81
C LYS A 41 -13.24 10.53 -5.28
N ILE A 42 -12.50 9.95 -4.34
CA ILE A 42 -11.30 9.13 -4.63
C ILE A 42 -11.71 7.86 -5.37
N ASP A 43 -12.76 7.16 -4.91
CA ASP A 43 -13.25 5.94 -5.55
C ASP A 43 -13.76 6.24 -6.98
N GLN A 44 -14.50 7.34 -7.18
CA GLN A 44 -14.91 7.78 -8.51
C GLN A 44 -13.71 8.11 -9.42
N ALA A 45 -12.64 8.71 -8.87
CA ALA A 45 -11.44 9.00 -9.63
C ALA A 45 -10.67 7.72 -10.00
N LEU A 46 -10.58 6.75 -9.07
CA LEU A 46 -9.99 5.44 -9.35
C LEU A 46 -10.76 4.69 -10.44
N ASP A 47 -12.10 4.71 -10.39
CA ASP A 47 -12.94 4.09 -11.41
C ASP A 47 -12.74 4.76 -12.78
N LYS A 48 -12.62 6.09 -12.83
CA LYS A 48 -12.30 6.82 -14.08
C LYS A 48 -10.95 6.42 -14.64
N GLU A 49 -9.90 6.33 -13.80
CA GLU A 49 -8.57 5.91 -14.25
C GLU A 49 -8.58 4.48 -14.79
N LEU A 50 -9.24 3.55 -14.12
CA LEU A 50 -9.35 2.16 -14.58
C LEU A 50 -10.19 2.05 -15.87
N ALA A 51 -11.19 2.89 -16.05
CA ALA A 51 -12.03 2.89 -17.25
C ALA A 51 -11.23 3.21 -18.54
N LEU A 52 -10.10 3.94 -18.44
CA LEU A 52 -9.22 4.21 -19.57
C LEU A 52 -8.59 2.92 -20.15
N TYR A 53 -8.58 1.86 -19.37
CA TYR A 53 -7.96 0.56 -19.70
C TYR A 53 -8.95 -0.59 -19.65
N SER A 54 -10.23 -0.31 -19.89
CA SER A 54 -11.36 -1.27 -19.73
C SER A 54 -11.17 -2.60 -20.45
N GLU A 55 -10.44 -2.63 -21.57
CA GLU A 55 -10.15 -3.84 -22.35
C GLU A 55 -8.99 -4.68 -21.78
N SER A 56 -8.30 -4.19 -20.74
CA SER A 56 -7.16 -4.89 -20.15
C SER A 56 -7.59 -6.02 -19.22
N GLU A 57 -6.93 -7.16 -19.31
CA GLU A 57 -7.13 -8.31 -18.42
C GLU A 57 -6.78 -8.00 -16.95
N PHE A 58 -6.04 -6.92 -16.69
CA PHE A 58 -5.68 -6.50 -15.34
C PHE A 58 -6.80 -5.77 -14.60
N ILE A 59 -7.87 -5.31 -15.27
CA ILE A 59 -8.88 -4.46 -14.64
C ILE A 59 -9.64 -5.17 -13.53
N GLU A 60 -10.11 -6.40 -13.76
CA GLU A 60 -10.83 -7.16 -12.71
C GLU A 60 -9.91 -7.54 -11.53
N PRO A 61 -8.66 -8.00 -11.73
CA PRO A 61 -7.69 -8.13 -10.64
C PRO A 61 -7.45 -6.84 -9.85
N LEU A 62 -7.30 -5.69 -10.51
CA LEU A 62 -7.09 -4.39 -9.84
C LEU A 62 -8.30 -3.97 -9.02
N LYS A 63 -9.51 -4.08 -9.55
CA LYS A 63 -10.75 -3.81 -8.79
C LYS A 63 -10.86 -4.71 -7.56
N TYR A 64 -10.43 -5.97 -7.66
CA TYR A 64 -10.41 -6.86 -6.51
C TYR A 64 -9.47 -6.36 -5.40
N SER A 65 -8.26 -5.92 -5.74
CA SER A 65 -7.29 -5.38 -4.77
C SER A 65 -7.76 -4.07 -4.15
N LEU A 66 -8.37 -3.19 -4.93
CA LEU A 66 -8.86 -1.90 -4.44
C LEU A 66 -10.08 -2.03 -3.53
N LYS A 67 -10.85 -3.14 -3.63
CA LYS A 67 -12.08 -3.31 -2.88
C LYS A 67 -11.86 -3.37 -1.38
N GLY A 68 -12.50 -2.44 -0.64
CA GLY A 68 -12.46 -2.40 0.83
C GLY A 68 -11.24 -1.68 1.39
N GLY A 69 -10.48 -0.95 0.58
CA GLY A 69 -9.42 -0.05 1.02
C GLY A 69 -9.99 1.13 1.83
N LYS A 70 -9.27 1.55 2.87
CA LYS A 70 -9.66 2.68 3.73
C LYS A 70 -9.34 4.05 3.13
N ARG A 71 -8.59 4.11 2.03
CA ARG A 71 -8.17 5.34 1.34
C ARG A 71 -7.44 6.36 2.23
N ILE A 72 -6.75 5.92 3.27
CA ILE A 72 -6.13 6.82 4.26
C ILE A 72 -5.09 7.72 3.59
N ARG A 73 -4.19 7.17 2.76
CA ARG A 73 -3.15 7.95 2.07
C ARG A 73 -3.73 9.02 1.14
N PRO A 74 -4.63 8.68 0.22
CA PRO A 74 -5.27 9.70 -0.62
C PRO A 74 -6.15 10.68 0.17
N ILE A 75 -6.77 10.30 1.30
CA ILE A 75 -7.49 11.24 2.17
C ILE A 75 -6.53 12.27 2.74
N ILE A 76 -5.36 11.86 3.27
CA ILE A 76 -4.34 12.76 3.82
C ILE A 76 -3.88 13.74 2.74
N LEU A 77 -3.62 13.25 1.51
CA LEU A 77 -3.24 14.10 0.38
C LEU A 77 -4.32 15.14 0.06
N ASN A 78 -5.59 14.73 0.01
CA ASN A 78 -6.71 15.63 -0.26
C ASN A 78 -6.86 16.69 0.86
N LEU A 79 -6.74 16.29 2.12
CA LEU A 79 -6.79 17.23 3.26
C LEU A 79 -5.64 18.23 3.21
N ALA A 80 -4.42 17.78 2.89
CA ALA A 80 -3.27 18.66 2.73
C ALA A 80 -3.50 19.66 1.58
N ALA A 81 -3.99 19.21 0.43
CA ALA A 81 -4.31 20.07 -0.70
C ALA A 81 -5.41 21.10 -0.36
N GLU A 82 -6.47 20.67 0.36
CA GLU A 82 -7.56 21.55 0.77
C GLU A 82 -7.09 22.62 1.77
N SER A 83 -6.10 22.31 2.60
CA SER A 83 -5.56 23.26 3.58
C SER A 83 -4.80 24.44 2.94
N ILE A 84 -4.30 24.26 1.71
CA ILE A 84 -3.52 25.30 0.97
C ILE A 84 -4.20 25.79 -0.30
N GLY A 85 -5.31 25.14 -0.72
CA GLY A 85 -5.96 25.48 -1.98
C GLY A 85 -7.26 24.74 -2.21
N LYS A 86 -7.39 24.14 -3.40
CA LYS A 86 -8.59 23.39 -3.80
C LYS A 86 -8.21 21.97 -4.19
N ILE A 87 -9.14 21.06 -3.97
CA ILE A 87 -9.09 19.71 -4.54
C ILE A 87 -9.59 19.82 -5.98
N ASP A 88 -8.68 19.75 -6.93
CA ASP A 88 -8.95 19.71 -8.37
C ASP A 88 -8.70 18.31 -8.95
N GLU A 89 -8.87 18.17 -10.25
CA GLU A 89 -8.61 16.90 -10.97
C GLU A 89 -7.16 16.42 -10.82
N ASN A 90 -6.17 17.33 -10.74
CA ASN A 90 -4.77 16.94 -10.55
C ASN A 90 -4.54 16.34 -9.17
N VAL A 91 -5.16 16.90 -8.12
CA VAL A 91 -5.11 16.34 -6.75
C VAL A 91 -5.75 14.95 -6.71
N LEU A 92 -6.88 14.77 -7.39
CA LEU A 92 -7.54 13.47 -7.47
C LEU A 92 -6.72 12.44 -8.25
N SER A 93 -6.11 12.83 -9.37
CA SER A 93 -5.21 11.96 -10.13
C SER A 93 -3.95 11.58 -9.32
N ALA A 94 -3.34 12.55 -8.62
CA ALA A 94 -2.23 12.25 -7.71
C ALA A 94 -2.66 11.28 -6.58
N SER A 95 -3.88 11.45 -6.06
CA SER A 95 -4.47 10.55 -5.07
C SER A 95 -4.63 9.12 -5.59
N CYS A 96 -5.02 8.97 -6.87
CA CYS A 96 -5.06 7.67 -7.52
C CYS A 96 -3.67 7.03 -7.62
N ALA A 97 -2.66 7.80 -8.03
CA ALA A 97 -1.28 7.30 -8.11
C ALA A 97 -0.76 6.80 -6.75
N VAL A 98 -1.03 7.54 -5.67
CA VAL A 98 -0.64 7.15 -4.30
C VAL A 98 -1.37 5.89 -3.85
N GLU A 99 -2.67 5.74 -4.15
CA GLU A 99 -3.42 4.54 -3.78
C GLU A 99 -2.99 3.33 -4.62
N PHE A 100 -2.68 3.50 -5.91
CA PHE A 100 -2.11 2.44 -6.74
C PHE A 100 -0.75 2.00 -6.23
N LEU A 101 0.13 2.92 -5.86
CA LEU A 101 1.43 2.60 -5.28
C LEU A 101 1.28 1.79 -3.97
N HIS A 102 0.35 2.20 -3.10
CA HIS A 102 0.05 1.43 -1.89
C HIS A 102 -0.55 0.06 -2.19
N MET A 103 -1.44 -0.04 -3.17
CA MET A 103 -2.02 -1.33 -3.56
C MET A 103 -0.96 -2.29 -4.10
N GLU A 104 -0.03 -1.79 -4.90
CA GLU A 104 1.08 -2.55 -5.46
C GLU A 104 1.98 -3.08 -4.34
N SER A 105 2.35 -2.24 -3.37
CA SER A 105 3.14 -2.68 -2.22
C SER A 105 2.46 -3.81 -1.44
N ILE A 106 1.13 -3.75 -1.27
CA ILE A 106 0.37 -4.82 -0.60
C ILE A 106 0.42 -6.13 -1.40
N ILE A 107 0.34 -6.08 -2.73
CA ILE A 107 0.43 -7.29 -3.57
C ILE A 107 1.80 -7.94 -3.41
N HIS A 108 2.86 -7.15 -3.35
CA HIS A 108 4.23 -7.64 -3.15
C HIS A 108 4.46 -8.15 -1.72
N ASP A 109 4.04 -7.41 -0.71
CA ASP A 109 4.13 -7.81 0.71
C ASP A 109 3.45 -9.18 0.92
N ASP A 110 2.23 -9.37 0.40
CA ASP A 110 1.49 -10.64 0.53
C ASP A 110 2.26 -11.84 -0.06
N ILE A 111 3.04 -11.62 -1.12
CA ILE A 111 3.89 -12.62 -1.74
C ILE A 111 5.12 -12.90 -0.87
N ILE A 112 5.80 -11.85 -0.43
CA ILE A 112 7.05 -11.95 0.36
C ILE A 112 6.76 -12.62 1.71
N ASP A 113 5.68 -12.22 2.36
CA ASP A 113 5.25 -12.74 3.66
C ASP A 113 4.58 -14.12 3.59
N ASN A 114 4.34 -14.65 2.38
CA ASN A 114 3.56 -15.86 2.16
C ASN A 114 2.20 -15.82 2.86
N GLU A 115 1.52 -14.68 2.81
CA GLU A 115 0.22 -14.50 3.45
C GLU A 115 -0.82 -15.47 2.87
N THR A 116 -1.61 -16.08 3.75
CA THR A 116 -2.69 -17.01 3.37
C THR A 116 -4.07 -16.40 3.48
N MET A 117 -4.21 -15.30 4.21
CA MET A 117 -5.47 -14.60 4.41
C MET A 117 -5.26 -13.12 4.72
N ARG A 118 -5.83 -12.22 3.93
CA ARG A 118 -5.79 -10.78 4.15
C ARG A 118 -7.20 -10.19 4.28
N ARG A 119 -7.51 -9.59 5.43
CA ARG A 119 -8.83 -8.95 5.70
C ARG A 119 -10.03 -9.86 5.37
N GLN A 120 -9.92 -11.15 5.75
CA GLN A 120 -10.95 -12.18 5.49
C GLN A 120 -11.18 -12.47 3.99
N LYS A 121 -10.21 -12.24 3.15
CA LYS A 121 -10.20 -12.58 1.72
C LYS A 121 -8.91 -13.28 1.36
N ASP A 122 -8.92 -13.98 0.25
CA ASP A 122 -7.70 -14.51 -0.33
C ASP A 122 -6.74 -13.37 -0.70
N PRO A 123 -5.44 -13.46 -0.34
CA PRO A 123 -4.44 -12.56 -0.90
C PRO A 123 -4.42 -12.62 -2.41
N PHE A 124 -3.90 -11.57 -3.05
CA PHE A 124 -3.94 -11.47 -4.51
C PHE A 124 -3.29 -12.68 -5.20
N HIS A 125 -2.11 -13.10 -4.74
CA HIS A 125 -1.36 -14.23 -5.31
C HIS A 125 -2.05 -15.59 -5.11
N VAL A 126 -2.84 -15.76 -4.04
CA VAL A 126 -3.65 -16.96 -3.83
C VAL A 126 -4.78 -17.02 -4.84
N LYS A 127 -5.43 -15.87 -5.11
CA LYS A 127 -6.59 -15.81 -6.01
C LYS A 127 -6.21 -15.85 -7.49
N TYR A 128 -5.18 -15.12 -7.90
CA TYR A 128 -4.83 -14.92 -9.31
C TYR A 128 -3.53 -15.60 -9.74
N GLY A 129 -2.80 -16.18 -8.79
CA GLY A 129 -1.52 -16.84 -9.03
C GLY A 129 -0.34 -15.87 -9.04
N TYR A 130 0.84 -16.47 -8.91
CA TYR A 130 2.11 -15.75 -8.73
C TYR A 130 2.47 -14.89 -9.95
N ASN A 131 2.36 -15.47 -11.14
CA ASN A 131 2.71 -14.77 -12.39
C ASN A 131 1.83 -13.53 -12.60
N THR A 132 0.53 -13.67 -12.37
CA THR A 132 -0.40 -12.54 -12.48
C THR A 132 -0.08 -11.47 -11.46
N SER A 133 0.33 -11.83 -10.24
CA SER A 133 0.70 -10.86 -9.20
C SER A 133 1.90 -10.02 -9.60
N VAL A 134 2.97 -10.66 -10.09
CA VAL A 134 4.18 -9.96 -10.56
C VAL A 134 3.84 -9.02 -11.72
N LEU A 135 3.14 -9.54 -12.74
CA LEU A 135 2.75 -8.73 -13.90
C LEU A 135 1.78 -7.60 -13.53
N THR A 136 0.95 -7.79 -12.51
CA THR A 136 0.09 -6.72 -12.01
C THR A 136 0.90 -5.60 -11.37
N GLY A 137 1.97 -5.90 -10.65
CA GLY A 137 2.91 -4.89 -10.14
C GLY A 137 3.50 -4.04 -11.27
N ASP A 138 4.01 -4.67 -12.33
CA ASP A 138 4.53 -3.96 -13.51
C ASP A 138 3.47 -3.09 -14.19
N PHE A 139 2.23 -3.62 -14.32
CA PHE A 139 1.12 -2.87 -14.90
C PHE A 139 0.76 -1.65 -14.05
N VAL A 140 0.72 -1.80 -12.73
CA VAL A 140 0.44 -0.71 -11.80
C VAL A 140 1.53 0.36 -11.83
N LEU A 141 2.80 -0.03 -11.91
CA LEU A 141 3.88 0.93 -12.13
C LEU A 141 3.66 1.73 -13.42
N GLY A 142 3.25 1.05 -14.51
CA GLY A 142 2.85 1.71 -15.77
C GLY A 142 1.69 2.70 -15.57
N LEU A 143 0.65 2.35 -14.79
CA LEU A 143 -0.46 3.24 -14.46
C LEU A 143 0.01 4.48 -13.70
N ILE A 144 0.87 4.33 -12.69
CA ILE A 144 1.42 5.43 -11.90
C ILE A 144 2.20 6.40 -12.81
N LEU A 145 3.03 5.88 -13.70
CA LEU A 145 3.76 6.67 -14.67
C LEU A 145 2.83 7.40 -15.65
N ALA A 146 1.80 6.72 -16.16
CA ALA A 146 0.81 7.31 -17.05
C ALA A 146 0.01 8.44 -16.37
N ILE A 147 -0.38 8.25 -15.10
CA ILE A 147 -1.06 9.29 -14.31
C ILE A 147 -0.12 10.46 -14.08
N SER A 148 1.08 10.22 -13.57
CA SER A 148 2.03 11.28 -13.22
C SER A 148 2.47 12.10 -14.42
N SER A 149 2.57 11.48 -15.61
CA SER A 149 2.93 12.18 -16.87
C SER A 149 1.87 13.19 -17.33
N ARG A 150 0.61 13.03 -16.91
CA ARG A 150 -0.49 13.94 -17.23
C ARG A 150 -0.60 15.13 -16.28
N LEU A 151 0.10 15.10 -15.14
CA LEU A 151 -0.02 16.13 -14.10
C LEU A 151 0.79 17.40 -14.38
N ASP A 152 1.54 17.44 -15.48
CA ASP A 152 2.40 18.57 -15.89
C ASP A 152 3.28 19.12 -14.74
N ASN A 153 3.73 18.25 -13.86
CA ASN A 153 4.55 18.58 -12.71
C ASN A 153 5.58 17.47 -12.43
N ALA A 154 6.78 17.65 -12.97
CA ALA A 154 7.89 16.70 -12.83
C ALA A 154 8.26 16.39 -11.37
N ARG A 155 7.94 17.30 -10.42
CA ARG A 155 8.17 17.06 -9.00
C ARG A 155 7.28 15.94 -8.46
N ILE A 156 6.02 15.89 -8.86
CA ILE A 156 5.10 14.81 -8.44
C ILE A 156 5.62 13.46 -8.93
N THR A 157 6.04 13.37 -10.19
CA THR A 157 6.65 12.15 -10.74
C THR A 157 7.90 11.75 -9.96
N LYS A 158 8.76 12.72 -9.64
CA LYS A 158 9.97 12.47 -8.84
C LYS A 158 9.62 11.97 -7.44
N ASP A 159 8.66 12.60 -6.77
CA ASP A 159 8.26 12.25 -5.41
C ASP A 159 7.64 10.84 -5.38
N LEU A 160 6.77 10.50 -6.34
CA LEU A 160 6.21 9.14 -6.49
C LEU A 160 7.31 8.09 -6.74
N ALA A 161 8.24 8.38 -7.64
CA ALA A 161 9.35 7.46 -7.94
C ALA A 161 10.27 7.27 -6.73
N THR A 162 10.59 8.36 -6.01
CA THR A 162 11.40 8.28 -4.78
C THR A 162 10.70 7.48 -3.70
N THR A 163 9.38 7.69 -3.52
CA THR A 163 8.57 6.93 -2.58
C THR A 163 8.57 5.44 -2.91
N ALA A 164 8.36 5.07 -4.18
CA ALA A 164 8.41 3.67 -4.62
C ALA A 164 9.76 3.01 -4.31
N MET A 165 10.86 3.70 -4.61
CA MET A 165 12.22 3.19 -4.31
C MET A 165 12.44 3.01 -2.81
N LEU A 166 12.03 3.98 -1.99
CA LEU A 166 12.20 3.90 -0.53
C LEU A 166 11.32 2.81 0.08
N MET A 167 10.09 2.63 -0.39
CA MET A 167 9.22 1.54 0.06
C MET A 167 9.86 0.16 -0.23
N SER A 168 10.40 -0.02 -1.44
CA SER A 168 11.10 -1.26 -1.80
C SER A 168 12.39 -1.48 -0.99
N GLU A 169 13.14 -0.42 -0.72
CA GLU A 169 14.34 -0.48 0.16
C GLU A 169 13.94 -0.85 1.59
N GLY A 170 12.84 -0.31 2.10
CA GLY A 170 12.28 -0.63 3.42
C GLY A 170 11.94 -2.11 3.54
N GLU A 171 11.32 -2.69 2.51
CA GLU A 171 11.00 -4.11 2.42
C GLU A 171 12.26 -4.98 2.46
N MET A 172 13.28 -4.62 1.66
CA MET A 172 14.56 -5.32 1.65
C MET A 172 15.29 -5.26 3.01
N ILE A 173 15.21 -4.11 3.70
CA ILE A 173 15.79 -3.95 5.04
C ILE A 173 15.07 -4.87 6.02
N GLU A 174 13.73 -4.88 6.01
CA GLU A 174 12.91 -5.72 6.89
C GLU A 174 13.22 -7.19 6.69
N ALA A 175 13.19 -7.69 5.47
CA ALA A 175 13.50 -9.08 5.15
C ALA A 175 14.92 -9.49 5.62
N ARG A 176 15.91 -8.60 5.48
CA ARG A 176 17.26 -8.84 5.99
C ARG A 176 17.32 -8.89 7.51
N LEU A 177 16.62 -8.00 8.19
CA LEU A 177 16.58 -7.95 9.65
C LEU A 177 15.87 -9.17 10.23
N GLU A 178 14.80 -9.62 9.62
CA GLU A 178 14.11 -10.86 10.00
C GLU A 178 15.03 -12.08 9.90
N ALA A 179 15.82 -12.15 8.82
CA ALA A 179 16.77 -13.24 8.61
C ALA A 179 17.94 -13.21 9.62
N SER A 180 18.38 -12.02 10.06
CA SER A 180 19.47 -11.88 11.02
C SER A 180 19.07 -12.14 12.46
N GLY A 181 17.82 -11.83 12.82
CA GLY A 181 17.31 -11.93 14.19
C GLY A 181 17.88 -10.89 15.16
N ASP A 182 18.74 -9.99 14.71
CA ASP A 182 19.35 -8.91 15.51
C ASP A 182 18.78 -7.58 15.04
N ILE A 183 17.75 -7.09 15.74
CA ILE A 183 16.97 -5.91 15.37
C ILE A 183 17.11 -4.86 16.46
N THR A 184 17.60 -3.67 16.09
CA THR A 184 17.67 -2.52 16.98
C THR A 184 16.43 -1.64 16.85
N PHE A 185 16.23 -0.72 17.80
CA PHE A 185 15.16 0.26 17.72
C PHE A 185 15.33 1.21 16.52
N ASP A 186 16.56 1.56 16.17
CA ASP A 186 16.85 2.43 15.02
C ASP A 186 16.55 1.70 13.70
N ASP A 187 16.81 0.40 13.61
CA ASP A 187 16.40 -0.42 12.46
C ASP A 187 14.89 -0.41 12.28
N TYR A 188 14.14 -0.60 13.38
CA TYR A 188 12.68 -0.51 13.35
C TYR A 188 12.20 0.85 12.86
N LEU A 189 12.73 1.94 13.39
CA LEU A 189 12.37 3.28 12.94
C LEU A 189 12.63 3.49 11.47
N LYS A 190 13.76 3.00 10.96
CA LYS A 190 14.13 3.09 9.55
C LYS A 190 13.16 2.32 8.67
N VAL A 191 12.76 1.11 9.07
CA VAL A 191 11.77 0.31 8.32
C VAL A 191 10.44 1.04 8.22
N ILE A 192 9.87 1.53 9.32
CA ILE A 192 8.58 2.24 9.28
C ILE A 192 8.67 3.58 8.54
N GLU A 193 9.78 4.28 8.61
CA GLU A 193 10.03 5.47 7.81
C GLU A 193 9.95 5.13 6.31
N TYR A 194 10.68 4.13 5.86
CA TYR A 194 10.78 3.77 4.46
C TYR A 194 9.51 3.10 3.93
N LYS A 195 8.95 2.11 4.63
CA LYS A 195 7.74 1.40 4.17
C LYS A 195 6.47 2.25 4.27
N THR A 196 6.38 3.17 5.23
CA THR A 196 5.11 3.79 5.58
C THR A 196 5.13 5.31 5.55
N ALA A 197 6.10 5.96 6.22
CA ALA A 197 6.08 7.40 6.38
C ALA A 197 6.40 8.16 5.08
N THR A 198 7.20 7.59 4.20
CA THR A 198 7.54 8.19 2.89
C THR A 198 6.33 8.27 1.95
N ALA A 199 5.38 7.37 2.07
CA ALA A 199 4.15 7.34 1.27
C ALA A 199 3.07 8.27 1.82
#